data_18baf505088ecfc43440d90ac0f1f0f3
#
_entry.id   18baf505088ecfc43440d90ac0f1f0f3
#
_cell.length_a   1.000
_cell.length_b   1.000
_cell.length_c   1.000
_cell.angle_alpha   90.00
_cell.angle_beta   90.00
_cell.angle_gamma   90.00
#
_symmetry.space_group_name_H-M   'P 1'
#
loop_
_entity.id
_entity.type
_entity.pdbx_description
1 polymer ?
#
loop_
_entity_poly.entity_id
_entity_poly.type
_entity_poly.pdbx_seq_one_letter_code
_entity_poly.pdbx_strand_id
1 'polypeptide(L)'
;MKVSISDPAKLDLANIIAYLIGLNRRAADKLSALFEEKIASLALFPERGVRRPAFSKNARVLTVETYLVIYRIELDRVLVLRVLDGRMDIETEFIE
;
A
#
# COMPACT_ATOMS: atom_id res chain seq x y z
N MET A 1 16.29 -5.86 -0.53
CA MET A 1 15.31 -6.76 0.12
C MET A 1 14.16 -7.00 -0.86
N LYS A 2 13.59 -8.19 -0.86
CA LYS A 2 12.46 -8.52 -1.72
C LYS A 2 11.18 -7.85 -1.21
N VAL A 3 10.32 -7.40 -2.13
CA VAL A 3 8.99 -6.88 -1.78
C VAL A 3 7.94 -7.88 -2.26
N SER A 4 7.09 -8.31 -1.33
CA SER A 4 5.95 -9.19 -1.62
C SER A 4 4.66 -8.43 -1.34
N ILE A 5 3.62 -8.73 -2.10
CA ILE A 5 2.31 -8.10 -1.94
C ILE A 5 1.31 -9.19 -1.59
N SER A 6 0.63 -9.05 -0.45
CA SER A 6 -0.38 -10.02 -0.02
C SER A 6 -1.56 -10.07 -1.00
N ASP A 7 -2.31 -11.16 -0.98
CA ASP A 7 -3.50 -11.27 -1.82
C ASP A 7 -4.54 -10.18 -1.52
N PRO A 8 -4.85 -9.85 -0.25
CA PRO A 8 -5.73 -8.73 0.04
C PRO A 8 -5.22 -7.39 -0.53
N ALA A 9 -3.91 -7.13 -0.45
CA ALA A 9 -3.34 -5.90 -1.00
C ALA A 9 -3.41 -5.86 -2.53
N LYS A 10 -3.22 -7.01 -3.19
CA LYS A 10 -3.38 -7.10 -4.65
C LYS A 10 -4.82 -6.76 -5.04
N LEU A 11 -5.79 -7.27 -4.29
CA LEU A 11 -7.19 -6.97 -4.53
C LEU A 11 -7.50 -5.50 -4.29
N ASP A 12 -6.96 -4.92 -3.22
CA ASP A 12 -7.09 -3.49 -2.96
C ASP A 12 -6.62 -2.66 -4.15
N LEU A 13 -5.40 -2.94 -4.64
CA LEU A 13 -4.82 -2.22 -5.78
C LEU A 13 -5.67 -2.37 -7.03
N ALA A 14 -6.13 -3.60 -7.33
CA ALA A 14 -6.97 -3.86 -8.49
C ALA A 14 -8.28 -3.07 -8.42
N ASN A 15 -8.93 -3.05 -7.26
CA ASN A 15 -10.18 -2.35 -7.06
C ASN A 15 -10.03 -0.83 -7.18
N ILE A 16 -8.95 -0.27 -6.61
CA ILE A 16 -8.66 1.17 -6.70
C ILE A 16 -8.47 1.58 -8.16
N ILE A 17 -7.66 0.85 -8.89
CA ILE A 17 -7.36 1.17 -10.29
C ILE A 17 -8.58 0.97 -11.18
N ALA A 18 -9.34 -0.11 -10.98
CA ALA A 18 -10.55 -0.37 -11.76
C ALA A 18 -11.58 0.76 -11.58
N TYR A 19 -11.76 1.23 -10.34
CA TYR A 19 -12.66 2.36 -10.07
C TYR A 19 -12.21 3.62 -10.81
N LEU A 20 -10.92 3.94 -10.76
CA LEU A 20 -10.38 5.13 -11.42
C LEU A 20 -10.43 5.04 -12.94
N ILE A 21 -10.27 3.85 -13.52
CA ILE A 21 -10.39 3.66 -14.98
C ILE A 21 -11.76 4.11 -15.46
N GLY A 22 -12.81 3.79 -14.68
CA GLY A 22 -14.18 4.21 -15.01
C GLY A 22 -14.41 5.71 -14.93
N LEU A 23 -13.59 6.43 -14.16
CA LEU A 23 -13.71 7.88 -14.02
C LEU A 23 -12.75 8.65 -14.93
N ASN A 24 -11.51 8.25 -14.97
CA ASN A 24 -10.45 8.93 -15.71
C ASN A 24 -9.28 7.96 -15.95
N ARG A 25 -9.20 7.42 -17.16
CA ARG A 25 -8.18 6.45 -17.52
C ARG A 25 -6.77 6.97 -17.34
N ARG A 26 -6.52 8.23 -17.70
CA ARG A 26 -5.20 8.84 -17.57
C ARG A 26 -4.77 8.92 -16.11
N ALA A 27 -5.69 9.31 -15.23
CA ALA A 27 -5.42 9.37 -13.79
C ALA A 27 -5.15 7.97 -13.23
N ALA A 28 -5.88 6.96 -13.70
CA ALA A 28 -5.67 5.57 -13.28
C ALA A 28 -4.27 5.07 -13.67
N ASP A 29 -3.85 5.32 -14.90
CA ASP A 29 -2.53 4.90 -15.39
C ASP A 29 -1.41 5.58 -14.60
N LYS A 30 -1.59 6.86 -14.30
CA LYS A 30 -0.63 7.64 -13.52
C LYS A 30 -0.50 7.12 -12.09
N LEU A 31 -1.63 6.84 -11.45
CA LEU A 31 -1.63 6.30 -10.08
C LEU A 31 -1.04 4.89 -10.04
N SER A 32 -1.37 4.05 -11.02
CA SER A 32 -0.82 2.70 -11.12
C SER A 32 0.72 2.73 -11.18
N ALA A 33 1.27 3.61 -12.03
CA ALA A 33 2.72 3.78 -12.14
C ALA A 33 3.33 4.28 -10.83
N LEU A 34 2.63 5.19 -10.15
CA LEU A 34 3.10 5.74 -8.88
C LEU A 34 3.12 4.69 -7.77
N PHE A 35 2.08 3.86 -7.67
CA PHE A 35 2.06 2.73 -6.74
C PHE A 35 3.23 1.81 -7.00
N GLU A 36 3.44 1.44 -8.25
CA GLU A 36 4.52 0.53 -8.65
C GLU A 36 5.89 1.08 -8.22
N GLU A 37 6.15 2.35 -8.53
CA GLU A 37 7.40 3.01 -8.18
C GLU A 37 7.61 3.08 -6.66
N LYS A 38 6.59 3.53 -5.94
CA LYS A 38 6.70 3.72 -4.49
C LYS A 38 6.85 2.40 -3.74
N ILE A 39 6.07 1.39 -4.12
CA ILE A 39 6.15 0.07 -3.50
C ILE A 39 7.51 -0.56 -3.81
N ALA A 40 7.98 -0.47 -5.05
CA ALA A 40 9.29 -1.01 -5.43
C ALA A 40 10.43 -0.35 -4.64
N SER A 41 10.30 0.92 -4.29
CA SER A 41 11.34 1.63 -3.51
C SER A 41 11.58 1.00 -2.14
N LEU A 42 10.61 0.26 -1.61
CA LEU A 42 10.75 -0.41 -0.31
C LEU A 42 11.79 -1.53 -0.34
N ALA A 43 12.17 -2.03 -1.51
CA ALA A 43 13.25 -3.00 -1.64
C ALA A 43 14.60 -2.43 -1.18
N LEU A 44 14.84 -1.14 -1.46
CA LEU A 44 16.06 -0.43 -1.08
C LEU A 44 15.92 0.34 0.22
N PHE A 45 14.73 0.86 0.49
CA PHE A 45 14.45 1.70 1.65
C PHE A 45 13.26 1.16 2.43
N PRO A 46 13.40 -0.01 3.08
CA PRO A 46 12.26 -0.66 3.77
C PRO A 46 11.73 0.15 4.94
N GLU A 47 12.55 1.02 5.54
CA GLU A 47 12.14 1.84 6.68
C GLU A 47 11.57 3.20 6.28
N ARG A 48 11.33 3.40 4.99
CA ARG A 48 10.82 4.66 4.44
C ARG A 48 9.45 5.05 5.00
N GLY A 49 8.57 4.06 5.23
CA GLY A 49 7.25 4.31 5.79
C GLY A 49 7.30 4.61 7.28
N VAL A 50 6.31 5.36 7.76
CA VAL A 50 6.18 5.74 9.16
C VAL A 50 5.60 4.58 9.96
N ARG A 51 6.16 4.32 11.14
CA ARG A 51 5.62 3.28 12.03
C ARG A 51 4.24 3.64 12.52
N ARG A 52 3.30 2.70 12.42
CA ARG A 52 1.92 2.87 12.85
C ARG A 52 1.45 1.64 13.63
N PRO A 53 1.88 1.52 14.91
CA PRO A 53 1.55 0.34 15.73
C PRO A 53 0.06 0.11 15.92
N ALA A 54 -0.76 1.16 15.74
CA ALA A 54 -2.22 1.05 15.84
C ALA A 54 -2.81 0.07 14.82
N PHE A 55 -2.15 -0.12 13.66
CA PHE A 55 -2.63 -1.08 12.66
C PHE A 55 -2.16 -2.49 12.98
N SER A 56 -0.92 -2.63 13.42
CA SER A 56 -0.28 -3.89 13.75
C SER A 56 1.04 -3.56 14.44
N LYS A 57 1.53 -4.47 15.27
CA LYS A 57 2.71 -4.26 16.09
C LYS A 57 3.91 -3.71 15.30
N ASN A 58 4.15 -4.24 14.12
CA ASN A 58 5.31 -3.86 13.30
C ASN A 58 4.91 -3.18 11.99
N ALA A 59 3.70 -2.63 11.95
CA ALA A 59 3.21 -1.98 10.73
C ALA A 59 3.90 -0.65 10.48
N ARG A 60 4.15 -0.41 9.19
CA ARG A 60 4.58 0.88 8.66
C ARG A 60 3.61 1.31 7.57
N VAL A 61 3.52 2.60 7.35
CA VAL A 61 2.64 3.18 6.34
C VAL A 61 3.44 4.08 5.42
N LEU A 62 3.35 3.79 4.12
CA LEU A 62 3.86 4.65 3.06
C LEU A 62 2.66 5.31 2.38
N THR A 63 2.64 6.64 2.39
CA THR A 63 1.55 7.38 1.75
C THR A 63 1.84 7.55 0.25
N VAL A 64 0.83 7.23 -0.56
CA VAL A 64 0.86 7.41 -2.01
C VAL A 64 -0.40 8.18 -2.38
N GLU A 65 -0.27 9.48 -2.68
CA GLU A 65 -1.40 10.39 -2.85
C GLU A 65 -2.28 10.36 -1.60
N THR A 66 -3.56 9.97 -1.72
CA THR A 66 -4.48 9.83 -0.58
C THR A 66 -4.55 8.40 -0.04
N TYR A 67 -3.75 7.49 -0.61
CA TYR A 67 -3.79 6.08 -0.24
C TYR A 67 -2.67 5.74 0.73
N LEU A 68 -2.94 4.76 1.58
CA LEU A 68 -1.99 4.26 2.56
C LEU A 68 -1.58 2.84 2.18
N VAL A 69 -0.28 2.66 1.93
CA VAL A 69 0.31 1.34 1.72
C VAL A 69 0.81 0.84 3.07
N ILE A 70 0.10 -0.12 3.63
CA ILE A 70 0.40 -0.67 4.96
C ILE A 70 1.25 -1.91 4.77
N TYR A 71 2.45 -1.92 5.36
CA TYR A 71 3.39 -3.02 5.20
C TYR A 71 4.13 -3.30 6.51
N ARG A 72 4.85 -4.41 6.53
CA ARG A 72 5.80 -4.70 7.60
C ARG A 72 7.08 -5.27 7.00
N ILE A 73 8.17 -5.09 7.74
CA ILE A 73 9.47 -5.65 7.38
C ILE A 73 9.57 -7.01 8.07
N GLU A 74 9.75 -8.05 7.27
CA GLU A 74 9.99 -9.41 7.75
C GLU A 74 11.47 -9.75 7.62
N LEU A 75 11.87 -10.94 8.05
CA LEU A 75 13.28 -11.31 8.10
C LEU A 75 13.96 -11.21 6.74
N ASP A 76 13.28 -11.62 5.69
CA ASP A 76 13.84 -11.73 4.34
C ASP A 76 13.12 -10.90 3.28
N ARG A 77 12.07 -10.15 3.69
CA ARG A 77 11.25 -9.39 2.73
C ARG A 77 10.48 -8.27 3.39
N VAL A 78 10.00 -7.36 2.55
CA VAL A 78 8.95 -6.42 2.91
C VAL A 78 7.62 -7.04 2.45
N LEU A 79 6.63 -7.11 3.34
CA LEU A 79 5.32 -7.63 3.00
C LEU A 79 4.30 -6.50 3.03
N VAL A 80 3.74 -6.16 1.87
CA VAL A 80 2.63 -5.21 1.77
C VAL A 80 1.35 -5.94 2.18
N LEU A 81 0.72 -5.46 3.25
CA LEU A 81 -0.45 -6.11 3.87
C LEU A 81 -1.77 -5.63 3.25
N ARG A 82 -1.91 -4.32 3.09
CA ARG A 82 -3.13 -3.70 2.56
C ARG A 82 -2.79 -2.39 1.87
N VAL A 83 -3.67 -1.96 0.97
CA VAL A 83 -3.64 -0.61 0.39
C VAL A 83 -5.03 -0.02 0.56
N LEU A 84 -5.15 1.02 1.36
CA LEU A 84 -6.43 1.58 1.76
C LEU A 84 -6.49 3.07 1.46
N ASP A 85 -7.71 3.58 1.23
CA ASP A 85 -7.93 5.02 1.07
C ASP A 85 -7.79 5.68 2.45
N GLY A 86 -6.84 6.61 2.56
CA GLY A 86 -6.55 7.29 3.83
C GLY A 86 -7.66 8.20 4.33
N ARG A 87 -8.70 8.45 3.52
CA ARG A 87 -9.87 9.24 3.90
C ARG A 87 -10.93 8.41 4.62
N MET A 88 -10.78 7.08 4.64
CA MET A 88 -11.69 6.16 5.32
C MET A 88 -11.26 5.94 6.76
N ASP A 89 -12.13 5.32 7.56
CA ASP A 89 -11.78 4.90 8.91
C ASP A 89 -10.92 3.64 8.84
N ILE A 90 -9.63 3.85 8.73
CA ILE A 90 -8.66 2.78 8.48
C ILE A 90 -8.59 1.80 9.66
N GLU A 91 -8.70 2.29 10.88
CA GLU A 91 -8.59 1.42 12.07
C GLU A 91 -9.73 0.42 12.15
N THR A 92 -10.92 0.79 11.65
CA THR A 92 -12.06 -0.12 11.57
C THR A 92 -11.92 -1.09 10.40
N GLU A 93 -11.37 -0.63 9.28
CA GLU A 93 -11.22 -1.41 8.05
C GLU A 93 -10.08 -2.42 8.12
N PHE A 94 -9.01 -2.10 8.86
CA PHE A 94 -7.81 -2.92 8.88
C PHE A 94 -7.91 -4.03 9.92
N ILE A 95 -7.85 -5.28 9.42
CA ILE A 95 -7.81 -6.47 10.26
C ILE A 95 -6.61 -7.30 9.80
N GLU A 96 -5.66 -7.45 10.67
CA GLU A 96 -4.49 -8.27 10.41
C GLU A 96 -4.76 -9.75 10.69
#